data_19486a9b7d16fb9a02b2915ea06fbf1c
#
_entry.id   19486a9b7d16fb9a02b2915ea06fbf1c
#
_cell.length_a   1.000
_cell.length_b   1.000
_cell.length_c   1.000
_cell.angle_alpha   90.00
_cell.angle_beta   90.00
_cell.angle_gamma   90.00
#
_symmetry.space_group_name_H-M   'P 1'
#
loop_
_entity.id
_entity.type
_entity.pdbx_description
1 polymer ?
#
loop_
_entity_poly.entity_id
_entity_poly.type
_entity_poly.pdbx_seq_one_letter_code
_entity_poly.pdbx_strand_id
1 'polypeptide(L)'
;GAYMADRNTARGVRFSRDLALRVAVLDPDAWNDQVLDAVADLLGWLTGDVWDVTITPAPAVRLPDHWPNKELDGPISLMSGGLDSFMGALHLLQSGRLPSLTAHKDSATAVRHAQRRTWLWLARTFSPPPSYTRVALTQAGGRIEASSRSRALMFMSLGVAVAIARGARTLVMPENGYTSINLPLRPNRGGALSTRSTHPEIMHRFTTILRALDIGVAVAHPFQWMTKREAWTPALTGSAD
;
A
#
# COMPACT_ATOMS: atom_id res chain seq x y z
N GLY A 1 -13.02 -1.23 2.98
CA GLY A 1 -13.77 -1.77 4.14
C GLY A 1 -12.97 -1.65 5.42
N ALA A 2 -11.93 -2.48 5.64
CA ALA A 2 -11.18 -2.59 6.90
C ALA A 2 -10.67 -1.23 7.44
N TYR A 3 -10.09 -0.38 6.59
CA TYR A 3 -9.64 0.96 7.01
C TYR A 3 -10.77 1.84 7.54
N MET A 4 -11.97 1.68 7.01
CA MET A 4 -13.16 2.40 7.47
C MET A 4 -13.66 1.86 8.81
N ALA A 5 -13.74 0.53 8.96
CA ALA A 5 -14.16 -0.10 10.19
C ALA A 5 -13.19 0.24 11.35
N ASP A 6 -11.88 0.20 11.10
CA ASP A 6 -10.85 0.59 12.08
C ASP A 6 -11.02 2.03 12.57
N ARG A 7 -11.43 2.96 11.70
CA ARG A 7 -11.58 4.39 12.06
C ARG A 7 -12.94 4.78 12.61
N ASN A 8 -13.99 4.04 12.28
CA ASN A 8 -15.36 4.37 12.66
C ASN A 8 -15.82 3.66 13.94
N THR A 9 -14.98 2.80 14.51
CA THR A 9 -15.29 2.10 15.76
C THR A 9 -14.37 2.57 16.88
N ALA A 10 -14.94 3.15 17.93
CA ALA A 10 -14.17 3.62 19.07
C ALA A 10 -13.52 2.45 19.82
N ARG A 11 -12.33 2.69 20.39
CA ARG A 11 -11.73 1.77 21.36
C ARG A 11 -12.39 2.00 22.72
N GLY A 12 -12.88 0.90 23.31
CA GLY A 12 -13.38 0.91 24.69
C GLY A 12 -12.23 0.82 25.70
N VAL A 13 -12.58 0.45 26.91
CA VAL A 13 -11.64 0.22 28.02
C VAL A 13 -10.64 -0.90 27.69
N ARG A 14 -11.05 -1.89 26.91
CA ARG A 14 -10.17 -2.92 26.37
C ARG A 14 -9.41 -2.38 25.16
N PHE A 15 -8.13 -2.68 25.08
CA PHE A 15 -7.27 -2.27 23.97
C PHE A 15 -7.70 -2.91 22.65
N SER A 16 -8.18 -4.14 22.67
CA SER A 16 -8.67 -4.89 21.51
C SER A 16 -10.19 -4.70 21.35
N ARG A 17 -10.64 -4.62 20.11
CA ARG A 17 -12.07 -4.54 19.72
C ARG A 17 -12.45 -5.81 18.96
N ASP A 18 -13.72 -6.16 19.00
CA ASP A 18 -14.33 -7.15 18.12
C ASP A 18 -14.97 -6.40 16.94
N LEU A 19 -14.44 -6.61 15.75
CA LEU A 19 -14.85 -5.90 14.53
C LEU A 19 -15.38 -6.86 13.49
N ALA A 20 -16.61 -6.62 13.04
CA ALA A 20 -17.19 -7.35 11.91
C ALA A 20 -16.96 -6.57 10.60
N LEU A 21 -16.42 -7.26 9.59
CA LEU A 21 -16.19 -6.72 8.26
C LEU A 21 -16.96 -7.55 7.22
N ARG A 22 -18.00 -6.96 6.64
CA ARG A 22 -18.71 -7.56 5.52
C ARG A 22 -18.28 -6.89 4.22
N VAL A 23 -17.81 -7.69 3.25
CA VAL A 23 -17.31 -7.21 1.96
C VAL A 23 -18.14 -7.82 0.83
N ALA A 24 -18.66 -6.97 -0.05
CA ALA A 24 -19.29 -7.45 -1.28
C ALA A 24 -18.20 -7.69 -2.35
N VAL A 25 -18.17 -8.88 -2.93
CA VAL A 25 -17.18 -9.32 -3.93
C VAL A 25 -17.86 -9.84 -5.19
N LEU A 26 -17.20 -9.65 -6.35
CA LEU A 26 -17.75 -10.10 -7.64
C LEU A 26 -17.68 -11.61 -7.81
N ASP A 27 -16.67 -12.24 -7.26
CA ASP A 27 -16.44 -13.68 -7.28
C ASP A 27 -16.34 -14.21 -5.85
N PRO A 28 -17.46 -14.60 -5.22
CA PRO A 28 -17.46 -15.14 -3.87
C PRO A 28 -16.72 -16.47 -3.72
N ASP A 29 -16.72 -17.29 -4.76
CA ASP A 29 -16.16 -18.64 -4.70
C ASP A 29 -14.63 -18.65 -4.55
N ALA A 30 -13.98 -17.57 -4.99
CA ALA A 30 -12.55 -17.36 -4.76
C ALA A 30 -12.19 -17.10 -3.27
N TRP A 31 -13.19 -16.78 -2.42
CA TRP A 31 -13.00 -16.39 -1.03
C TRP A 31 -13.42 -17.54 -0.09
N ASN A 32 -12.69 -18.62 -0.11
CA ASN A 32 -12.91 -19.74 0.81
C ASN A 32 -12.50 -19.38 2.27
N ASP A 33 -12.84 -20.27 3.21
CA ASP A 33 -12.56 -20.05 4.65
C ASP A 33 -11.09 -19.77 4.92
N GLN A 34 -10.16 -20.45 4.22
CA GLN A 34 -8.73 -20.22 4.37
C GLN A 34 -8.31 -18.80 4.01
N VAL A 35 -8.90 -18.23 2.95
CA VAL A 35 -8.65 -16.81 2.55
C VAL A 35 -9.25 -15.86 3.58
N LEU A 36 -10.46 -16.13 4.06
CA LEU A 36 -11.13 -15.29 5.06
C LEU A 36 -10.36 -15.28 6.37
N ASP A 37 -9.89 -16.43 6.84
CA ASP A 37 -9.05 -16.56 8.03
C ASP A 37 -7.72 -15.80 7.86
N ALA A 38 -7.07 -15.93 6.70
CA ALA A 38 -5.83 -15.22 6.42
C ALA A 38 -6.04 -13.68 6.40
N VAL A 39 -7.18 -13.21 5.92
CA VAL A 39 -7.53 -11.78 5.95
C VAL A 39 -7.81 -11.32 7.37
N ALA A 40 -8.57 -12.08 8.17
CA ALA A 40 -8.84 -11.79 9.57
C ALA A 40 -7.54 -11.73 10.38
N ASP A 41 -6.65 -12.68 10.18
CA ASP A 41 -5.33 -12.78 10.79
C ASP A 41 -4.43 -11.57 10.43
N LEU A 42 -4.38 -11.18 9.15
CA LEU A 42 -3.64 -10.00 8.71
C LEU A 42 -4.19 -8.73 9.37
N LEU A 43 -5.50 -8.57 9.41
CA LEU A 43 -6.16 -7.42 10.04
C LEU A 43 -5.93 -7.40 11.54
N GLY A 44 -6.04 -8.55 12.21
CA GLY A 44 -5.80 -8.72 13.64
C GLY A 44 -4.35 -8.34 13.99
N TRP A 45 -3.39 -8.87 13.25
CA TRP A 45 -1.98 -8.54 13.46
C TRP A 45 -1.69 -7.05 13.24
N LEU A 46 -2.32 -6.44 12.23
CA LEU A 46 -2.13 -5.04 11.86
C LEU A 46 -2.72 -4.07 12.88
N THR A 47 -3.91 -4.38 13.41
CA THR A 47 -4.68 -3.46 14.26
C THR A 47 -4.65 -3.80 15.74
N GLY A 48 -4.37 -5.06 16.10
CA GLY A 48 -4.49 -5.59 17.45
C GLY A 48 -5.93 -5.88 17.85
N ASP A 49 -6.86 -5.93 16.90
CA ASP A 49 -8.28 -6.21 17.09
C ASP A 49 -8.63 -7.63 16.64
N VAL A 50 -9.75 -8.15 17.07
CA VAL A 50 -10.34 -9.40 16.57
C VAL A 50 -11.25 -9.07 15.39
N TRP A 51 -11.11 -9.79 14.29
CA TRP A 51 -11.88 -9.53 13.07
C TRP A 51 -12.69 -10.75 12.67
N ASP A 52 -13.97 -10.53 12.48
CA ASP A 52 -14.88 -11.44 11.80
C ASP A 52 -15.10 -10.92 10.37
N VAL A 53 -14.61 -11.69 9.40
CA VAL A 53 -14.65 -11.31 7.98
C VAL A 53 -15.64 -12.18 7.24
N THR A 54 -16.67 -11.56 6.69
CA THR A 54 -17.67 -12.24 5.87
C THR A 54 -17.77 -11.58 4.50
N ILE A 55 -18.11 -12.38 3.50
CA ILE A 55 -18.33 -11.88 2.14
C ILE A 55 -19.78 -12.06 1.73
N THR A 56 -20.20 -11.24 0.78
CA THR A 56 -21.48 -11.34 0.10
C THR A 56 -21.29 -11.12 -1.39
N PRO A 57 -22.10 -11.71 -2.26
CA PRO A 57 -22.07 -11.39 -3.68
C PRO A 57 -22.30 -9.90 -3.89
N ALA A 58 -21.43 -9.28 -4.71
CA ALA A 58 -21.65 -7.90 -5.16
C ALA A 58 -22.65 -7.88 -6.31
N PRO A 59 -23.48 -6.82 -6.43
CA PRO A 59 -24.24 -6.63 -7.64
C PRO A 59 -23.29 -6.47 -8.84
N ALA A 60 -23.73 -6.92 -10.02
CA ALA A 60 -22.95 -6.76 -11.22
C ALA A 60 -22.60 -5.28 -11.44
N VAL A 61 -21.30 -5.00 -11.49
CA VAL A 61 -20.81 -3.65 -11.76
C VAL A 61 -20.52 -3.54 -13.25
N ARG A 62 -21.18 -2.60 -13.91
CA ARG A 62 -20.82 -2.27 -15.28
C ARG A 62 -19.45 -1.59 -15.27
N LEU A 63 -18.44 -2.27 -15.78
CA LEU A 63 -17.13 -1.68 -15.97
C LEU A 63 -17.22 -0.60 -17.06
N PRO A 64 -16.46 0.50 -16.98
CA PRO A 64 -16.40 1.49 -18.03
C PRO A 64 -15.95 0.85 -19.34
N ASP A 65 -16.60 1.17 -20.44
CA ASP A 65 -16.27 0.66 -21.78
C ASP A 65 -14.85 1.05 -22.24
N HIS A 66 -14.23 2.00 -21.57
CA HIS A 66 -12.88 2.51 -21.82
C HIS A 66 -12.02 2.38 -20.57
N TRP A 67 -11.56 1.17 -20.29
CA TRP A 67 -10.41 0.98 -19.40
C TRP A 67 -9.14 1.31 -20.19
N PRO A 68 -8.18 2.07 -19.64
CA PRO A 68 -6.93 2.34 -20.36
C PRO A 68 -6.16 1.02 -20.58
N ASN A 69 -6.36 0.45 -21.77
CA ASN A 69 -5.79 -0.85 -22.20
C ASN A 69 -4.26 -0.78 -22.46
N LYS A 70 -3.58 0.24 -21.98
CA LYS A 70 -2.14 0.27 -22.16
C LYS A 70 -1.50 -0.61 -21.10
N GLU A 71 -1.10 -1.82 -21.51
CA GLU A 71 -0.23 -2.66 -20.70
C GLU A 71 1.02 -1.90 -20.32
N LEU A 72 1.47 -2.11 -19.11
CA LEU A 72 2.70 -1.51 -18.59
C LEU A 72 3.80 -2.57 -18.58
N ASP A 73 4.89 -2.29 -19.28
CA ASP A 73 6.08 -3.15 -19.24
C ASP A 73 6.85 -3.04 -17.91
N GLY A 74 6.50 -2.09 -17.07
CA GLY A 74 7.18 -1.80 -15.82
C GLY A 74 6.34 -2.03 -14.57
N PRO A 75 6.98 -1.97 -13.38
CA PRO A 75 6.32 -2.17 -12.11
C PRO A 75 5.42 -0.99 -11.74
N ILE A 76 4.39 -1.27 -10.93
CA ILE A 76 3.70 -0.22 -10.15
C ILE A 76 4.57 0.12 -8.95
N SER A 77 4.82 1.40 -8.71
CA SER A 77 5.51 1.88 -7.50
C SER A 77 4.62 2.85 -6.74
N LEU A 78 4.44 2.61 -5.44
CA LEU A 78 3.64 3.50 -4.60
C LEU A 78 4.35 4.82 -4.37
N MET A 79 3.63 5.93 -4.58
CA MET A 79 4.14 7.30 -4.47
C MET A 79 3.43 8.04 -3.34
N SER A 80 4.01 8.05 -2.14
CA SER A 80 3.49 8.80 -1.00
C SER A 80 3.84 10.30 -1.05
N GLY A 81 4.85 10.68 -1.81
CA GLY A 81 5.47 12.01 -1.81
C GLY A 81 6.54 12.18 -0.73
N GLY A 82 6.85 11.13 0.03
CA GLY A 82 7.96 11.07 0.98
C GLY A 82 9.26 10.61 0.32
N LEU A 83 10.35 10.71 1.10
CA LEU A 83 11.70 10.39 0.62
C LEU A 83 11.83 8.95 0.13
N ASP A 84 11.27 7.97 0.86
CA ASP A 84 11.40 6.56 0.50
C ASP A 84 10.73 6.25 -0.85
N SER A 85 9.54 6.82 -1.10
CA SER A 85 8.86 6.68 -2.39
C SER A 85 9.60 7.36 -3.54
N PHE A 86 10.28 8.47 -3.28
CA PHE A 86 11.16 9.12 -4.25
C PHE A 86 12.37 8.24 -4.58
N MET A 87 13.07 7.73 -3.54
CA MET A 87 14.23 6.84 -3.73
C MET A 87 13.87 5.57 -4.48
N GLY A 88 12.71 4.98 -4.20
CA GLY A 88 12.24 3.79 -4.91
C GLY A 88 12.00 4.04 -6.39
N ALA A 89 11.37 5.16 -6.74
CA ALA A 89 11.16 5.54 -8.12
C ALA A 89 12.50 5.82 -8.83
N LEU A 90 13.41 6.52 -8.17
CA LEU A 90 14.75 6.83 -8.70
C LEU A 90 15.58 5.55 -8.93
N HIS A 91 15.59 4.63 -7.94
CA HIS A 91 16.28 3.34 -8.07
C HIS A 91 15.75 2.52 -9.27
N LEU A 92 14.45 2.48 -9.48
CA LEU A 92 13.86 1.80 -10.63
C LEU A 92 14.31 2.44 -11.94
N LEU A 93 14.24 3.76 -12.05
CA LEU A 93 14.63 4.49 -13.27
C LEU A 93 16.13 4.36 -13.57
N GLN A 94 17.00 4.47 -12.57
CA GLN A 94 18.45 4.27 -12.72
C GLN A 94 18.80 2.83 -13.10
N SER A 95 18.00 1.84 -12.68
CA SER A 95 18.18 0.44 -13.11
C SER A 95 17.52 0.11 -14.46
N GLY A 96 17.09 1.11 -15.22
CA GLY A 96 16.46 0.94 -16.54
C GLY A 96 15.03 0.41 -16.50
N ARG A 97 14.39 0.37 -15.32
CA ARG A 97 13.01 -0.10 -15.15
C ARG A 97 12.07 1.10 -15.08
N LEU A 98 11.21 1.26 -16.08
CA LEU A 98 10.26 2.38 -16.12
C LEU A 98 9.04 2.11 -15.24
N PRO A 99 8.89 2.75 -14.05
CA PRO A 99 7.74 2.51 -13.18
C PRO A 99 6.50 3.30 -13.60
N SER A 100 5.33 2.77 -13.27
CA SER A 100 4.10 3.57 -13.14
C SER A 100 3.92 3.97 -11.68
N LEU A 101 4.04 5.27 -11.42
CA LEU A 101 3.90 5.81 -10.06
C LEU A 101 2.43 5.94 -9.70
N THR A 102 2.02 5.26 -8.63
CA THR A 102 0.63 5.27 -8.16
C THR A 102 0.51 5.93 -6.81
N ALA A 103 -0.32 6.95 -6.72
CA ALA A 103 -0.56 7.70 -5.50
C ALA A 103 -2.05 7.74 -5.12
N HIS A 104 -2.32 7.76 -3.83
CA HIS A 104 -3.63 8.14 -3.32
C HIS A 104 -3.76 9.66 -3.37
N LYS A 105 -4.90 10.16 -3.86
CA LYS A 105 -5.24 11.59 -3.81
C LYS A 105 -5.61 11.97 -2.38
N ASP A 106 -4.62 12.35 -1.59
CA ASP A 106 -4.83 12.80 -0.20
C ASP A 106 -5.60 14.12 -0.15
N SER A 107 -6.33 14.34 0.95
CA SER A 107 -6.99 15.63 1.23
C SER A 107 -5.97 16.73 1.57
N ALA A 108 -4.83 16.39 2.17
CA ALA A 108 -3.78 17.32 2.55
C ALA A 108 -3.07 17.92 1.32
N THR A 109 -3.14 19.21 1.17
CA THR A 109 -2.54 19.96 0.05
C THR A 109 -1.02 19.79 0.01
N ALA A 110 -0.34 19.76 1.15
CA ALA A 110 1.10 19.56 1.25
C ALA A 110 1.53 18.19 0.65
N VAL A 111 0.79 17.13 0.95
CA VAL A 111 1.05 15.79 0.39
C VAL A 111 0.88 15.78 -1.13
N ARG A 112 -0.22 16.36 -1.63
CA ARG A 112 -0.45 16.47 -3.08
C ARG A 112 0.64 17.26 -3.80
N HIS A 113 1.12 18.36 -3.20
CA HIS A 113 2.23 19.14 -3.75
C HIS A 113 3.54 18.34 -3.76
N ALA A 114 3.87 17.64 -2.67
CA ALA A 114 5.06 16.80 -2.60
C ALA A 114 5.02 15.71 -3.68
N GLN A 115 3.93 14.97 -3.80
CA GLN A 115 3.73 13.95 -4.84
C GLN A 115 3.93 14.53 -6.25
N ARG A 116 3.30 15.67 -6.56
CA ARG A 116 3.42 16.32 -7.86
C ARG A 116 4.84 16.82 -8.15
N ARG A 117 5.50 17.46 -7.17
CA ARG A 117 6.87 17.96 -7.34
C ARG A 117 7.85 16.81 -7.59
N THR A 118 7.73 15.72 -6.84
CA THR A 118 8.54 14.52 -7.03
C THR A 118 8.35 13.95 -8.44
N TRP A 119 7.12 13.75 -8.88
CA TRP A 119 6.87 13.27 -10.23
C TRP A 119 7.39 14.20 -11.31
N LEU A 120 7.17 15.53 -11.20
CA LEU A 120 7.66 16.51 -12.19
C LEU A 120 9.17 16.51 -12.30
N TRP A 121 9.88 16.33 -11.19
CA TRP A 121 11.32 16.24 -11.19
C TRP A 121 11.77 14.96 -11.92
N LEU A 122 11.22 13.82 -11.58
CA LEU A 122 11.52 12.54 -12.25
C LEU A 122 11.20 12.60 -13.75
N ALA A 123 10.08 13.19 -14.14
CA ALA A 123 9.67 13.30 -15.53
C ALA A 123 10.53 14.24 -16.36
N ARG A 124 11.23 15.18 -15.74
CA ARG A 124 12.20 16.07 -16.42
C ARG A 124 13.59 15.45 -16.51
N THR A 125 13.91 14.57 -15.57
CA THR A 125 15.25 13.99 -15.45
C THR A 125 15.40 12.72 -16.29
N PHE A 126 14.34 11.96 -16.50
CA PHE A 126 14.38 10.66 -17.17
C PHE A 126 13.56 10.65 -18.48
N SER A 127 14.09 9.95 -19.48
CA SER A 127 13.42 9.74 -20.76
C SER A 127 13.47 8.24 -21.11
N PRO A 128 12.31 7.59 -21.32
CA PRO A 128 10.96 8.15 -21.21
C PRO A 128 10.58 8.47 -19.76
N PRO A 129 9.66 9.43 -19.54
CA PRO A 129 9.22 9.81 -18.20
C PRO A 129 8.35 8.74 -17.56
N PRO A 130 8.42 8.55 -16.21
CA PRO A 130 7.52 7.63 -15.52
C PRO A 130 6.07 8.12 -15.60
N SER A 131 5.14 7.19 -15.82
CA SER A 131 3.72 7.52 -15.75
C SER A 131 3.30 7.81 -14.31
N TYR A 132 2.24 8.61 -14.14
CA TYR A 132 1.75 8.98 -12.81
C TYR A 132 0.23 8.90 -12.74
N THR A 133 -0.27 8.02 -11.88
CA THR A 133 -1.70 7.80 -11.64
C THR A 133 -2.06 8.21 -10.22
N ARG A 134 -3.11 8.99 -10.06
CA ARG A 134 -3.69 9.31 -8.75
C ARG A 134 -5.07 8.72 -8.63
N VAL A 135 -5.27 7.89 -7.61
CA VAL A 135 -6.56 7.30 -7.31
C VAL A 135 -7.20 8.03 -6.14
N ALA A 136 -8.41 8.51 -6.35
CA ALA A 136 -9.21 9.13 -5.28
C ALA A 136 -10.06 8.04 -4.62
N LEU A 137 -9.89 7.87 -3.32
CA LEU A 137 -10.79 7.07 -2.49
C LEU A 137 -11.58 8.02 -1.60
N THR A 138 -12.88 8.08 -1.81
CA THR A 138 -13.76 8.89 -0.99
C THR A 138 -14.19 8.09 0.22
N GLN A 139 -13.97 8.64 1.39
CA GLN A 139 -14.42 8.06 2.64
C GLN A 139 -15.78 8.65 3.01
N ALA A 140 -16.81 7.82 3.09
CA ALA A 140 -18.09 8.20 3.68
C ALA A 140 -18.04 7.97 5.21
N GLY A 141 -18.64 8.87 5.98
CA GLY A 141 -18.73 8.77 7.44
C GLY A 141 -17.69 9.57 8.21
N GLY A 142 -17.94 9.70 9.52
CA GLY A 142 -17.08 10.43 10.46
C GLY A 142 -15.82 9.62 10.82
N ARG A 143 -14.85 10.32 11.42
CA ARG A 143 -13.68 9.71 12.04
C ARG A 143 -13.88 9.71 13.55
N ILE A 144 -14.08 8.53 14.15
CA ILE A 144 -14.22 8.36 15.60
C ILE A 144 -12.84 8.05 16.21
N GLU A 145 -12.10 7.12 15.60
CA GLU A 145 -10.78 6.69 16.07
C GLU A 145 -9.67 7.28 15.18
N ALA A 146 -8.63 7.82 15.81
CA ALA A 146 -7.48 8.40 15.11
C ALA A 146 -6.50 7.36 14.57
N SER A 147 -6.96 6.12 14.33
CA SER A 147 -6.13 5.04 13.83
C SER A 147 -5.66 5.28 12.40
N SER A 148 -4.41 4.91 12.14
CA SER A 148 -3.84 4.83 10.79
C SER A 148 -3.24 3.44 10.52
N ARG A 149 -3.50 2.45 11.39
CA ARG A 149 -2.86 1.14 11.38
C ARG A 149 -3.14 0.37 10.09
N SER A 150 -4.39 0.35 9.65
CA SER A 150 -4.84 -0.33 8.44
C SER A 150 -4.65 0.49 7.14
N ARG A 151 -4.08 1.70 7.23
CA ARG A 151 -3.89 2.60 6.08
C ARG A 151 -2.93 2.02 5.02
N ALA A 152 -1.88 1.36 5.44
CA ALA A 152 -0.92 0.77 4.51
C ALA A 152 -1.54 -0.36 3.69
N LEU A 153 -2.39 -1.18 4.32
CA LEU A 153 -3.14 -2.22 3.61
C LEU A 153 -4.02 -1.62 2.50
N MET A 154 -4.66 -0.48 2.77
CA MET A 154 -5.42 0.24 1.74
C MET A 154 -4.53 0.64 0.55
N PHE A 155 -3.32 1.15 0.80
CA PHE A 155 -2.40 1.54 -0.27
C PHE A 155 -1.84 0.33 -1.03
N MET A 156 -1.51 -0.77 -0.34
CA MET A 156 -1.07 -2.00 -0.98
C MET A 156 -2.17 -2.58 -1.88
N SER A 157 -3.39 -2.69 -1.37
CA SER A 157 -4.54 -3.18 -2.14
C SER A 157 -4.84 -2.29 -3.35
N LEU A 158 -4.73 -0.97 -3.20
CA LEU A 158 -4.86 -0.02 -4.31
C LEU A 158 -3.76 -0.24 -5.36
N GLY A 159 -2.52 -0.42 -4.92
CA GLY A 159 -1.39 -0.70 -5.82
C GLY A 159 -1.57 -2.00 -6.60
N VAL A 160 -2.04 -3.06 -5.94
CA VAL A 160 -2.36 -4.34 -6.59
C VAL A 160 -3.51 -4.17 -7.59
N ALA A 161 -4.59 -3.47 -7.21
CA ALA A 161 -5.71 -3.21 -8.12
C ALA A 161 -5.26 -2.46 -9.38
N VAL A 162 -4.39 -1.45 -9.24
CA VAL A 162 -3.82 -0.73 -10.40
C VAL A 162 -2.89 -1.65 -11.20
N ALA A 163 -2.11 -2.53 -10.54
CA ALA A 163 -1.25 -3.49 -11.23
C ALA A 163 -2.06 -4.43 -12.11
N ILE A 164 -3.10 -5.05 -11.54
CA ILE A 164 -4.02 -5.94 -12.29
C ILE A 164 -4.63 -5.18 -13.48
N ALA A 165 -5.18 -4.01 -13.23
CA ALA A 165 -5.84 -3.18 -14.22
C ALA A 165 -4.92 -2.73 -15.37
N ARG A 166 -3.62 -2.74 -15.16
CA ARG A 166 -2.61 -2.28 -16.12
C ARG A 166 -1.71 -3.41 -16.63
N GLY A 167 -2.01 -4.67 -16.30
CA GLY A 167 -1.22 -5.83 -16.69
C GLY A 167 0.17 -5.91 -16.03
N ALA A 168 0.45 -5.06 -15.04
CA ALA A 168 1.73 -5.09 -14.33
C ALA A 168 1.80 -6.27 -13.34
N ARG A 169 2.94 -6.94 -13.31
CA ARG A 169 3.17 -8.13 -12.46
C ARG A 169 3.89 -7.84 -11.14
N THR A 170 4.28 -6.59 -10.91
CA THR A 170 5.05 -6.22 -9.72
C THR A 170 4.53 -4.92 -9.11
N LEU A 171 4.25 -4.98 -7.81
CA LEU A 171 4.04 -3.82 -6.96
C LEU A 171 5.30 -3.57 -6.14
N VAL A 172 5.88 -2.38 -6.25
CA VAL A 172 7.06 -1.96 -5.47
C VAL A 172 6.64 -1.10 -4.30
N MET A 173 7.06 -1.53 -3.11
CA MET A 173 6.91 -0.83 -1.84
C MET A 173 8.31 -0.40 -1.36
N PRO A 174 8.73 0.84 -1.57
CA PRO A 174 10.11 1.27 -1.37
C PRO A 174 10.41 1.71 0.07
N GLU A 175 9.79 1.08 1.04
CA GLU A 175 10.06 1.37 2.45
C GLU A 175 11.40 0.77 2.88
N ASN A 176 12.20 1.53 3.64
CA ASN A 176 13.47 1.01 4.17
C ASN A 176 13.23 0.12 5.40
N GLY A 177 14.12 -0.86 5.61
CA GLY A 177 13.96 -1.88 6.66
C GLY A 177 13.90 -1.30 8.07
N TYR A 178 14.69 -0.27 8.36
CA TYR A 178 14.69 0.37 9.67
C TYR A 178 13.32 1.00 10.01
N THR A 179 12.73 1.71 9.06
CA THR A 179 11.39 2.30 9.21
C THR A 179 10.33 1.20 9.29
N SER A 180 10.51 0.11 8.55
CA SER A 180 9.58 -1.02 8.50
C SER A 180 9.49 -1.77 9.83
N ILE A 181 10.61 -1.97 10.52
CA ILE A 181 10.64 -2.59 11.85
C ILE A 181 10.07 -1.63 12.93
N ASN A 182 10.20 -0.31 12.70
CA ASN A 182 9.65 0.74 13.57
C ASN A 182 9.98 0.57 15.04
N LEU A 183 11.27 0.45 15.37
CA LEU A 183 11.74 0.25 16.72
C LEU A 183 11.32 1.38 17.68
N PRO A 184 10.96 1.07 18.93
CA PRO A 184 10.61 2.06 19.95
C PRO A 184 11.85 2.73 20.52
N LEU A 185 12.32 3.78 19.86
CA LEU A 185 13.54 4.48 20.26
C LEU A 185 13.33 5.51 21.38
N ARG A 186 12.11 5.70 21.86
CA ARG A 186 11.80 6.65 22.95
C ARG A 186 10.87 6.03 23.97
N PRO A 187 11.01 6.35 25.27
CA PRO A 187 10.16 5.81 26.34
C PRO A 187 8.66 6.08 26.15
N ASN A 188 8.31 7.22 25.55
CA ASN A 188 6.92 7.58 25.27
C ASN A 188 6.30 6.80 24.07
N ARG A 189 7.09 5.97 23.40
CA ARG A 189 6.65 5.00 22.41
C ARG A 189 6.59 3.58 22.97
N GLY A 190 6.43 3.43 24.28
CA GLY A 190 6.20 2.15 24.95
C GLY A 190 5.03 1.41 24.29
N GLY A 191 5.23 0.13 23.98
CA GLY A 191 4.28 -0.62 23.15
C GLY A 191 4.38 -0.29 21.65
N ALA A 192 5.50 0.23 21.22
CA ALA A 192 5.76 0.48 19.82
C ALA A 192 5.75 -0.82 19.02
N LEU A 193 5.26 -0.90 18.12
CA LEU A 193 4.68 -1.53 16.96
C LEU A 193 3.33 -0.82 16.70
N SER A 194 3.22 0.44 17.15
CA SER A 194 2.01 1.25 16.94
C SER A 194 1.69 1.46 15.45
N THR A 195 2.69 1.27 14.59
CA THR A 195 2.53 1.25 13.13
C THR A 195 3.28 0.04 12.57
N ARG A 196 2.59 -1.09 12.48
CA ARG A 196 3.08 -2.31 11.84
C ARG A 196 2.97 -2.27 10.32
N SER A 197 2.67 -1.12 9.77
CA SER A 197 2.13 -0.93 8.41
C SER A 197 3.03 -1.40 7.27
N THR A 198 4.34 -1.43 7.49
CA THR A 198 5.33 -1.88 6.48
C THR A 198 6.25 -2.96 7.03
N HIS A 199 5.89 -3.54 8.19
CA HIS A 199 6.63 -4.63 8.79
C HIS A 199 6.71 -5.85 7.85
N PRO A 200 7.84 -6.58 7.78
CA PRO A 200 7.98 -7.75 6.91
C PRO A 200 6.86 -8.79 7.06
N GLU A 201 6.35 -8.97 8.27
CA GLU A 201 5.24 -9.88 8.55
C GLU A 201 3.94 -9.49 7.81
N ILE A 202 3.62 -8.20 7.71
CA ILE A 202 2.46 -7.75 6.93
C ILE A 202 2.64 -8.08 5.44
N MET A 203 3.85 -7.91 4.94
CA MET A 203 4.16 -8.22 3.55
C MET A 203 4.03 -9.71 3.27
N HIS A 204 4.51 -10.55 4.20
CA HIS A 204 4.35 -12.00 4.12
C HIS A 204 2.87 -12.39 4.10
N ARG A 205 2.07 -11.94 5.06
CA ARG A 205 0.64 -12.21 5.16
C ARG A 205 -0.13 -11.71 3.93
N PHE A 206 0.15 -10.49 3.50
CA PHE A 206 -0.48 -9.92 2.32
C PHE A 206 -0.16 -10.73 1.04
N THR A 207 1.11 -11.10 0.85
CA THR A 207 1.52 -11.94 -0.30
C THR A 207 0.88 -13.32 -0.25
N THR A 208 0.70 -13.89 0.94
CA THR A 208 -0.01 -15.18 1.11
C THR A 208 -1.45 -15.07 0.66
N ILE A 209 -2.15 -13.99 1.01
CA ILE A 209 -3.53 -13.74 0.54
C ILE A 209 -3.57 -13.58 -0.98
N LEU A 210 -2.64 -12.82 -1.57
CA LEU A 210 -2.59 -12.65 -3.03
C LEU A 210 -2.42 -14.00 -3.75
N ARG A 211 -1.57 -14.88 -3.23
CA ARG A 211 -1.37 -16.24 -3.78
C ARG A 211 -2.61 -17.11 -3.62
N ALA A 212 -3.27 -17.06 -2.47
CA ALA A 212 -4.48 -17.83 -2.22
C ALA A 212 -5.65 -17.39 -3.11
N LEU A 213 -5.67 -16.13 -3.55
CA LEU A 213 -6.62 -15.56 -4.51
C LEU A 213 -6.17 -15.69 -5.97
N ASP A 214 -5.06 -16.38 -6.24
CA ASP A 214 -4.45 -16.51 -7.59
C ASP A 214 -4.16 -15.14 -8.25
N ILE A 215 -3.83 -14.15 -7.44
CA ILE A 215 -3.46 -12.81 -7.94
C ILE A 215 -1.98 -12.80 -8.31
N GLY A 216 -1.69 -12.79 -9.60
CA GLY A 216 -0.34 -12.86 -10.18
C GLY A 216 0.50 -11.58 -10.04
N VAL A 217 0.37 -10.85 -8.92
CA VAL A 217 1.14 -9.64 -8.62
C VAL A 217 2.11 -9.90 -7.47
N ALA A 218 3.41 -9.82 -7.76
CA ALA A 218 4.46 -9.91 -6.76
C ALA A 218 4.66 -8.57 -6.04
N VAL A 219 4.85 -8.60 -4.72
CA VAL A 219 5.20 -7.43 -3.92
C VAL A 219 6.71 -7.40 -3.68
N ALA A 220 7.38 -6.35 -4.13
CA ALA A 220 8.82 -6.18 -4.04
C ALA A 220 9.20 -5.07 -3.06
N HIS A 221 10.22 -5.33 -2.24
CA HIS A 221 10.76 -4.41 -1.25
C HIS A 221 12.26 -4.20 -1.47
N PRO A 222 12.65 -3.28 -2.37
CA PRO A 222 14.07 -3.14 -2.74
C PRO A 222 14.96 -2.71 -1.58
N PHE A 223 14.40 -2.05 -0.56
CA PHE A 223 15.15 -1.48 0.56
C PHE A 223 14.90 -2.17 1.90
N GLN A 224 14.29 -3.37 1.89
CA GLN A 224 13.89 -4.07 3.13
C GLN A 224 15.05 -4.36 4.10
N TRP A 225 16.27 -4.47 3.61
CA TRP A 225 17.47 -4.75 4.39
C TRP A 225 18.39 -3.53 4.56
N MET A 226 17.91 -2.35 4.17
CA MET A 226 18.68 -1.12 4.17
C MET A 226 18.15 -0.13 5.21
N THR A 227 19.07 0.63 5.79
CA THR A 227 18.72 1.88 6.47
C THR A 227 18.36 2.95 5.42
N LYS A 228 17.74 4.03 5.87
CA LYS A 228 17.43 5.16 4.99
C LYS A 228 18.68 5.74 4.32
N ARG A 229 19.81 5.76 5.02
CA ARG A 229 21.08 6.25 4.49
C ARG A 229 21.61 5.33 3.38
N GLU A 230 21.63 4.03 3.61
CA GLU A 230 22.08 3.05 2.62
C GLU A 230 21.22 3.06 1.37
N ALA A 231 19.89 3.17 1.51
CA ALA A 231 18.99 3.29 0.37
C ALA A 231 19.17 4.58 -0.43
N TRP A 232 19.65 5.66 0.23
CA TRP A 232 19.89 6.97 -0.39
C TRP A 232 21.24 7.07 -1.10
N THR A 233 22.27 6.40 -0.59
CA THR A 233 23.65 6.52 -1.12
C THR A 233 23.76 6.23 -2.62
N PRO A 234 23.19 5.15 -3.18
CA PRO A 234 23.25 4.90 -4.62
C PRO A 234 22.58 5.99 -5.46
N ALA A 235 21.54 6.63 -4.93
CA ALA A 235 20.83 7.70 -5.62
C ALA A 235 21.68 8.98 -5.76
N LEU A 236 22.60 9.21 -4.82
CA LEU A 236 23.49 10.36 -4.87
C LEU A 236 24.72 10.13 -5.80
N THR A 237 25.19 8.90 -5.90
CA THR A 237 26.35 8.56 -6.72
C THR A 237 26.03 8.39 -8.20
N GLY A 238 24.79 8.09 -8.57
CA GLY A 238 24.35 7.98 -9.97
C GLY A 238 24.01 9.31 -10.64
N SER A 239 24.15 10.43 -9.97
CA SER A 239 23.88 11.78 -10.51
C SER A 239 25.14 12.61 -10.78
N ALA A 240 26.32 11.98 -10.81
CA ALA A 240 27.63 12.65 -10.94
C ALA A 240 28.32 12.38 -12.30
N ASP A 241 27.52 12.04 -13.35
CA ASP A 241 28.02 12.06 -14.74
C ASP A 241 27.07 12.85 -15.64
#